data_64d60a454f2ff3517cad208895444b9d
#
_entry.id   64d60a454f2ff3517cad208895444b9d
#
_cell.length_a   1.000
_cell.length_b   1.000
_cell.length_c   1.000
_cell.angle_alpha   90.00
_cell.angle_beta   90.00
_cell.angle_gamma   90.00
#
_symmetry.space_group_name_H-M   'P 1'
#
loop_
_entity.id
_entity.type
_entity.pdbx_description
1 polymer ?
#
loop_
_entity_poly.entity_id
_entity_poly.type
_entity_poly.pdbx_seq_one_letter_code
_entity_poly.pdbx_strand_id
1 'polypeptide(L)'
;ASTFNPKKLDTDQWVRTLKAAGMKAVILTAKHHDGFCLWPTKTVDYAVKNSPWLGGKGDLVKSLSESCRKYGLKFGLYLSPWDRHNAEYAREGYQKIFHDQIRELTSNYGELFEYWFDGANGGTGWYGGADEARSINPKEYYMYEEASEILRKNNPNIMIFGGTVPTIRWIGNEQGWAGETNWSAYSTSEEKHYRENIWGHREGKEWLPGEVDVSIRPGWFYHHREDHQVRSVANLTNIYYQSVGRNANLLLNFPVNLDGVIRRQDSINIVRWHEHIVKSFKNNLLKGARVEAEDTRLGDKFVPAHLVDGKDNTYWATMESKTPSIVFTLGKKEKLNNILLQEYIRLGQRVEGFTLESRTADGSWQAVDTRDSLTTIGYKRIIRISPVETDAIRLKITKSKDVPCLAEVAAYLAPELVDAPEAYRNEADQLIIRGASPRHKLSYRIGKGKWQSYTGPVQIPSDHVTVSVMADSGTDKAEKTIRFGYSAKNIQVDSLPAAQHKALFDGNGYTTVRFKKAESVLNFNLSKPSLVSSFVYTPTQHRDAQGHIQKYRLYADSQLVAEGEFQNIKANPIPVEVRLKKPVRTQKLRLEVVRVLDDKDFFEIGDIAFM
;
A
#
# COMPACT_ATOMS: atom_id res chain seq x y z
N ALA A 1 -9.68 -14.53 22.00
CA ALA A 1 -9.18 -15.91 21.95
C ALA A 1 -10.23 -16.91 21.47
N SER A 2 -11.45 -16.89 22.01
CA SER A 2 -12.51 -17.90 21.74
C SER A 2 -12.91 -18.03 20.25
N THR A 3 -12.69 -17.02 19.44
CA THR A 3 -13.03 -17.01 18.00
C THR A 3 -11.85 -17.34 17.09
N PHE A 4 -10.61 -17.36 17.59
CA PHE A 4 -9.44 -17.65 16.77
C PHE A 4 -9.34 -19.14 16.46
N ASN A 5 -9.69 -19.52 15.22
CA ASN A 5 -9.71 -20.90 14.78
C ASN A 5 -9.54 -21.01 13.24
N PRO A 6 -8.39 -20.62 12.68
CA PRO A 6 -8.16 -20.71 11.24
C PRO A 6 -8.12 -22.18 10.79
N LYS A 7 -9.09 -22.57 9.95
CA LYS A 7 -9.30 -23.97 9.56
C LYS A 7 -8.32 -24.49 8.50
N LYS A 8 -7.70 -23.59 7.75
CA LYS A 8 -6.82 -23.92 6.61
C LYS A 8 -5.47 -23.25 6.73
N LEU A 9 -5.07 -22.92 7.96
CA LEU A 9 -3.79 -22.23 8.19
C LEU A 9 -2.64 -23.03 7.56
N ASP A 10 -1.91 -22.37 6.65
CA ASP A 10 -0.79 -22.94 5.91
C ASP A 10 0.30 -21.88 5.77
N THR A 11 1.24 -21.87 6.72
CA THR A 11 2.39 -20.95 6.71
C THR A 11 3.37 -21.26 5.57
N ASP A 12 3.40 -22.49 5.08
CA ASP A 12 4.15 -22.84 3.89
C ASP A 12 3.57 -22.15 2.63
N GLN A 13 2.25 -22.05 2.53
CA GLN A 13 1.58 -21.31 1.44
C GLN A 13 1.97 -19.82 1.51
N TRP A 14 2.00 -19.23 2.71
CA TRP A 14 2.43 -17.83 2.85
C TRP A 14 3.84 -17.64 2.33
N VAL A 15 4.79 -18.43 2.86
CA VAL A 15 6.21 -18.26 2.53
C VAL A 15 6.51 -18.60 1.07
N ARG A 16 5.88 -19.62 0.49
CA ARG A 16 6.00 -19.93 -0.95
C ARG A 16 5.50 -18.76 -1.81
N THR A 17 4.36 -18.18 -1.47
CA THR A 17 3.79 -17.02 -2.18
C THR A 17 4.74 -15.81 -2.10
N LEU A 18 5.21 -15.48 -0.91
CA LEU A 18 6.10 -14.33 -0.70
C LEU A 18 7.46 -14.54 -1.36
N LYS A 19 8.00 -15.76 -1.34
CA LYS A 19 9.24 -16.10 -2.06
C LYS A 19 9.06 -15.99 -3.58
N ALA A 20 7.96 -16.48 -4.12
CA ALA A 20 7.63 -16.32 -5.54
C ALA A 20 7.47 -14.85 -5.94
N ALA A 21 7.06 -14.00 -5.01
CA ALA A 21 6.99 -12.55 -5.16
C ALA A 21 8.33 -11.83 -4.93
N GLY A 22 9.44 -12.55 -4.76
CA GLY A 22 10.78 -11.99 -4.61
C GLY A 22 11.11 -11.40 -3.24
N MET A 23 10.24 -11.60 -2.23
CA MET A 23 10.49 -11.16 -0.87
C MET A 23 11.72 -11.85 -0.28
N LYS A 24 12.48 -11.15 0.55
CA LYS A 24 13.73 -11.62 1.19
C LYS A 24 13.52 -12.00 2.65
N ALA A 25 12.46 -11.46 3.25
CA ALA A 25 12.16 -11.61 4.65
C ALA A 25 10.66 -11.58 4.90
N VAL A 26 10.24 -12.09 6.06
CA VAL A 26 8.86 -12.03 6.56
C VAL A 26 8.89 -11.53 8.00
N ILE A 27 8.10 -10.54 8.33
CA ILE A 27 7.88 -10.06 9.71
C ILE A 27 6.46 -10.43 10.11
N LEU A 28 6.31 -11.24 11.15
CA LEU A 28 5.01 -11.62 11.68
C LEU A 28 4.55 -10.64 12.75
N THR A 29 3.34 -10.13 12.62
CA THR A 29 2.65 -9.44 13.72
C THR A 29 2.27 -10.47 14.78
N ALA A 30 3.17 -10.70 15.75
CA ALA A 30 2.97 -11.70 16.80
C ALA A 30 1.94 -11.28 17.85
N LYS A 31 1.88 -9.98 18.14
CA LYS A 31 0.84 -9.35 18.98
C LYS A 31 0.59 -7.93 18.47
N HIS A 32 -0.65 -7.59 18.13
CA HIS A 32 -1.05 -6.22 17.81
C HIS A 32 -1.61 -5.49 19.05
N HIS A 33 -2.13 -4.28 18.89
CA HIS A 33 -2.64 -3.43 19.99
C HIS A 33 -3.80 -4.05 20.78
N ASP A 34 -4.51 -5.03 20.20
CA ASP A 34 -5.57 -5.77 20.89
C ASP A 34 -5.04 -6.72 21.99
N GLY A 35 -3.73 -6.98 22.00
CA GLY A 35 -3.05 -7.78 23.00
C GLY A 35 -3.10 -9.30 22.77
N PHE A 36 -3.72 -9.77 21.68
CA PHE A 36 -3.80 -11.21 21.41
C PHE A 36 -2.47 -11.77 20.94
N CYS A 37 -1.90 -12.71 21.69
CA CYS A 37 -0.61 -13.32 21.39
C CYS A 37 -0.77 -14.56 20.50
N LEU A 38 -0.08 -14.57 19.35
CA LEU A 38 -0.10 -15.66 18.37
C LEU A 38 0.85 -16.82 18.72
N TRP A 39 1.42 -16.84 19.93
CA TRP A 39 2.24 -17.91 20.51
C TRP A 39 1.72 -18.24 21.91
N PRO A 40 2.03 -19.45 22.45
CA PRO A 40 1.54 -19.88 23.76
C PRO A 40 2.37 -19.22 24.90
N THR A 41 2.35 -17.90 24.96
CA THR A 41 3.06 -17.11 25.97
C THR A 41 2.70 -17.54 27.40
N LYS A 42 3.67 -17.45 28.30
CA LYS A 42 3.48 -17.68 29.74
C LYS A 42 3.02 -16.41 30.48
N THR A 43 3.08 -15.25 29.83
CA THR A 43 2.90 -13.94 30.48
C THR A 43 1.43 -13.54 30.63
N VAL A 44 0.57 -13.94 29.70
CA VAL A 44 -0.85 -13.57 29.67
C VAL A 44 -1.72 -14.73 29.19
N ASP A 45 -3.03 -14.68 29.50
CA ASP A 45 -3.99 -15.69 29.07
C ASP A 45 -4.64 -15.36 27.72
N TYR A 46 -4.58 -14.10 27.28
CA TYR A 46 -5.12 -13.68 26.00
C TYR A 46 -4.16 -14.07 24.86
N ALA A 47 -4.17 -15.36 24.54
CA ALA A 47 -3.25 -15.99 23.59
C ALA A 47 -3.86 -17.21 22.91
N VAL A 48 -3.19 -17.71 21.89
CA VAL A 48 -3.58 -18.93 21.13
C VAL A 48 -3.76 -20.17 21.99
N LYS A 49 -3.04 -20.26 23.12
CA LYS A 49 -3.19 -21.38 24.09
C LYS A 49 -4.62 -21.52 24.65
N ASN A 50 -5.39 -20.42 24.68
CA ASN A 50 -6.78 -20.37 25.14
C ASN A 50 -7.77 -20.21 23.97
N SER A 51 -7.35 -20.53 22.75
CA SER A 51 -8.21 -20.53 21.57
C SER A 51 -8.64 -21.96 21.21
N PRO A 52 -9.72 -22.15 20.45
CA PRO A 52 -10.13 -23.47 19.94
C PRO A 52 -9.17 -24.01 18.87
N TRP A 53 -8.28 -23.18 18.32
CA TRP A 53 -7.33 -23.59 17.29
C TRP A 53 -6.38 -24.68 17.81
N LEU A 54 -6.39 -25.84 17.15
CA LEU A 54 -5.63 -27.03 17.53
C LEU A 54 -5.82 -27.45 19.01
N GLY A 55 -6.99 -27.15 19.59
CA GLY A 55 -7.27 -27.43 21.01
C GLY A 55 -6.33 -26.68 21.98
N GLY A 56 -5.94 -25.47 21.62
CA GLY A 56 -5.02 -24.63 22.42
C GLY A 56 -3.54 -25.00 22.29
N LYS A 57 -3.18 -25.91 21.40
CA LYS A 57 -1.78 -26.35 21.17
C LYS A 57 -1.11 -25.61 20.00
N GLY A 58 -1.80 -24.65 19.39
CA GLY A 58 -1.28 -23.90 18.26
C GLY A 58 -0.18 -22.91 18.66
N ASP A 59 0.80 -22.76 17.78
CA ASP A 59 1.88 -21.76 17.86
C ASP A 59 2.16 -21.24 16.45
N LEU A 60 1.60 -20.09 16.13
CA LEU A 60 1.73 -19.51 14.78
C LEU A 60 3.13 -18.93 14.54
N VAL A 61 3.76 -18.39 15.58
CA VAL A 61 5.14 -17.88 15.50
C VAL A 61 6.09 -19.01 15.13
N LYS A 62 5.95 -20.16 15.80
CA LYS A 62 6.75 -21.36 15.49
C LYS A 62 6.50 -21.85 14.07
N SER A 63 5.23 -22.01 13.68
CA SER A 63 4.86 -22.50 12.35
C SER A 63 5.48 -21.64 11.24
N LEU A 64 5.39 -20.31 11.36
CA LEU A 64 5.93 -19.41 10.34
C LEU A 64 7.46 -19.36 10.36
N SER A 65 8.11 -19.38 11.54
CA SER A 65 9.57 -19.42 11.64
C SER A 65 10.16 -20.67 10.98
N GLU A 66 9.51 -21.83 11.16
CA GLU A 66 9.89 -23.11 10.51
C GLU A 66 9.70 -23.05 8.99
N SER A 67 8.59 -22.48 8.51
CA SER A 67 8.35 -22.27 7.07
C SER A 67 9.38 -21.32 6.47
N CYS A 68 9.71 -20.22 7.13
CA CYS A 68 10.75 -19.29 6.66
C CYS A 68 12.11 -19.99 6.53
N ARG A 69 12.51 -20.79 7.53
CA ARG A 69 13.75 -21.58 7.49
C ARG A 69 13.72 -22.60 6.35
N LYS A 70 12.63 -23.31 6.19
CA LYS A 70 12.43 -24.33 5.13
C LYS A 70 12.59 -23.75 3.73
N TYR A 71 12.07 -22.55 3.48
CA TYR A 71 12.10 -21.92 2.16
C TYR A 71 13.20 -20.88 1.98
N GLY A 72 14.02 -20.62 3.02
CA GLY A 72 15.18 -19.74 2.96
C GLY A 72 14.82 -18.24 2.93
N LEU A 73 13.76 -17.83 3.61
CA LEU A 73 13.47 -16.44 3.91
C LEU A 73 13.93 -16.07 5.31
N LYS A 74 14.39 -14.84 5.49
CA LYS A 74 14.69 -14.31 6.83
C LYS A 74 13.38 -14.12 7.60
N PHE A 75 13.44 -14.32 8.92
CA PHE A 75 12.30 -14.19 9.80
C PHE A 75 12.47 -13.04 10.78
N GLY A 76 11.44 -12.25 10.95
CA GLY A 76 11.35 -11.16 11.91
C GLY A 76 10.01 -11.16 12.63
N LEU A 77 9.91 -10.35 13.66
CA LEU A 77 8.72 -10.26 14.51
C LEU A 77 8.32 -8.81 14.77
N TYR A 78 7.04 -8.58 14.84
CA TYR A 78 6.42 -7.36 15.32
C TYR A 78 5.73 -7.66 16.66
N LEU A 79 6.01 -6.86 17.66
CA LEU A 79 5.35 -6.89 18.96
C LEU A 79 4.85 -5.48 19.29
N SER A 80 3.54 -5.28 19.34
CA SER A 80 2.98 -4.02 19.81
C SER A 80 3.36 -3.77 21.27
N PRO A 81 4.01 -2.63 21.58
CA PRO A 81 4.21 -2.22 22.96
C PRO A 81 2.90 -1.84 23.64
N TRP A 82 1.96 -1.26 22.88
CA TRP A 82 0.63 -0.96 23.38
C TRP A 82 -0.23 -2.23 23.47
N ASP A 83 -0.81 -2.48 24.61
CA ASP A 83 -1.69 -3.63 24.87
C ASP A 83 -3.02 -3.13 25.46
N ARG A 84 -4.02 -3.04 24.61
CA ARG A 84 -5.37 -2.54 24.95
C ARG A 84 -6.20 -3.52 25.79
N HIS A 85 -5.74 -4.75 25.97
CA HIS A 85 -6.42 -5.79 26.73
C HIS A 85 -5.87 -5.93 28.15
N ASN A 86 -4.56 -5.71 28.33
CA ASN A 86 -3.87 -6.01 29.58
C ASN A 86 -4.23 -5.05 30.71
N ALA A 87 -4.64 -5.58 31.86
CA ALA A 87 -4.98 -4.79 33.05
C ALA A 87 -3.80 -3.97 33.60
N GLU A 88 -2.57 -4.45 33.41
CA GLU A 88 -1.33 -3.80 33.89
C GLU A 88 -0.79 -2.73 32.92
N TYR A 89 -1.35 -2.58 31.71
CA TYR A 89 -0.88 -1.53 30.81
C TYR A 89 -0.99 -0.14 31.44
N ALA A 90 0.03 0.69 31.24
CA ALA A 90 0.24 1.98 31.90
C ALA A 90 0.45 1.90 33.44
N ARG A 91 0.86 0.72 33.95
CA ARG A 91 1.30 0.45 35.33
C ARG A 91 2.66 -0.22 35.32
N GLU A 92 3.35 -0.25 36.46
CA GLU A 92 4.71 -0.85 36.57
C GLU A 92 4.75 -2.33 36.20
N GLY A 93 3.71 -3.11 36.50
CA GLY A 93 3.67 -4.54 36.19
C GLY A 93 3.76 -4.89 34.70
N TYR A 94 3.33 -3.99 33.82
CA TYR A 94 3.33 -4.26 32.37
C TYR A 94 4.73 -4.29 31.76
N GLN A 95 5.67 -3.50 32.25
CA GLN A 95 7.05 -3.47 31.75
C GLN A 95 7.68 -4.88 31.79
N LYS A 96 7.50 -5.57 32.94
CA LYS A 96 7.98 -6.95 33.08
C LYS A 96 7.30 -7.90 32.08
N ILE A 97 5.98 -7.79 31.89
CA ILE A 97 5.22 -8.60 30.92
C ILE A 97 5.77 -8.37 29.52
N PHE A 98 5.94 -7.11 29.12
CA PHE A 98 6.45 -6.74 27.80
C PHE A 98 7.86 -7.29 27.55
N HIS A 99 8.77 -7.13 28.49
CA HIS A 99 10.14 -7.66 28.38
C HIS A 99 10.20 -9.19 28.41
N ASP A 100 9.34 -9.86 29.19
CA ASP A 100 9.28 -11.32 29.18
C ASP A 100 8.74 -11.85 27.86
N GLN A 101 7.78 -11.17 27.22
CA GLN A 101 7.32 -11.48 25.87
C GLN A 101 8.46 -11.37 24.84
N ILE A 102 9.30 -10.32 24.93
CA ILE A 102 10.47 -10.17 24.08
C ILE A 102 11.48 -11.33 24.31
N ARG A 103 11.72 -11.73 25.56
CA ARG A 103 12.60 -12.87 25.90
C ARG A 103 12.07 -14.17 25.31
N GLU A 104 10.77 -14.46 25.45
CA GLU A 104 10.15 -15.64 24.84
C GLU A 104 10.33 -15.67 23.32
N LEU A 105 10.05 -14.55 22.65
CA LEU A 105 10.08 -14.43 21.19
C LEU A 105 11.51 -14.51 20.62
N THR A 106 12.50 -14.00 21.33
CA THR A 106 13.91 -14.03 20.87
C THR A 106 14.62 -15.34 21.21
N SER A 107 14.12 -16.14 22.17
CA SER A 107 14.77 -17.36 22.62
C SER A 107 14.24 -18.64 21.97
N ASN A 108 12.97 -18.63 21.52
CA ASN A 108 12.27 -19.88 21.19
C ASN A 108 12.13 -20.15 19.68
N TYR A 109 12.38 -19.17 18.81
CA TYR A 109 12.01 -19.26 17.38
C TYR A 109 13.18 -19.13 16.40
N GLY A 110 14.42 -19.15 16.92
CA GLY A 110 15.64 -19.08 16.12
C GLY A 110 16.09 -17.65 15.86
N GLU A 111 16.95 -17.49 14.85
CA GLU A 111 17.52 -16.20 14.49
C GLU A 111 16.46 -15.26 13.92
N LEU A 112 16.44 -14.03 14.44
CA LEU A 112 15.60 -12.94 13.95
C LEU A 112 16.48 -11.89 13.25
N PHE A 113 16.05 -11.46 12.05
CA PHE A 113 16.79 -10.41 11.34
C PHE A 113 16.28 -9.01 11.70
N GLU A 114 14.99 -8.88 12.05
CA GLU A 114 14.37 -7.62 12.41
C GLU A 114 13.29 -7.80 13.48
N TYR A 115 13.20 -6.83 14.38
CA TYR A 115 12.18 -6.74 15.41
C TYR A 115 11.51 -5.37 15.36
N TRP A 116 10.18 -5.37 15.31
CA TRP A 116 9.35 -4.19 15.05
C TRP A 116 8.57 -3.77 16.28
N PHE A 117 8.84 -2.59 16.79
CA PHE A 117 8.03 -1.93 17.81
C PHE A 117 7.15 -0.88 17.15
N ASP A 118 5.83 -1.03 17.28
CA ASP A 118 4.89 -0.04 16.79
C ASP A 118 4.97 1.26 17.59
N GLY A 119 4.86 2.40 16.93
CA GLY A 119 4.88 3.71 17.56
C GLY A 119 3.56 4.12 18.22
N ALA A 120 2.44 3.42 17.93
CA ALA A 120 1.15 3.69 18.55
C ALA A 120 1.15 3.28 20.02
N ASN A 121 0.64 4.16 20.88
CA ASN A 121 0.64 3.95 22.33
C ASN A 121 -0.43 4.82 23.00
N GLY A 122 -1.01 4.25 24.08
CA GLY A 122 -2.03 4.94 24.87
C GLY A 122 -3.38 5.13 24.16
N GLY A 123 -4.38 5.48 24.89
CA GLY A 123 -5.75 5.66 24.40
C GLY A 123 -6.74 4.68 25.00
N THR A 124 -7.91 4.55 24.36
CA THR A 124 -9.01 3.69 24.82
C THR A 124 -8.69 2.22 24.70
N GLY A 125 -9.09 1.42 25.66
CA GLY A 125 -8.90 -0.02 25.67
C GLY A 125 -9.75 -0.73 26.70
N TRP A 126 -9.73 -2.06 26.64
CA TRP A 126 -10.41 -2.93 27.59
C TRP A 126 -9.74 -2.95 28.97
N TYR A 127 -8.42 -3.00 29.02
CA TYR A 127 -7.56 -2.96 30.22
C TYR A 127 -8.06 -3.82 31.39
N GLY A 128 -8.34 -5.11 31.09
CA GLY A 128 -8.87 -6.05 32.07
C GLY A 128 -10.31 -5.81 32.47
N GLY A 129 -11.10 -5.09 31.69
CA GLY A 129 -12.51 -4.78 31.92
C GLY A 129 -12.79 -3.34 32.39
N ALA A 130 -11.76 -2.50 32.49
CA ALA A 130 -11.92 -1.11 32.91
C ALA A 130 -12.62 -0.23 31.88
N ASP A 131 -12.47 -0.57 30.54
CA ASP A 131 -13.04 0.19 29.42
C ASP A 131 -12.78 1.71 29.53
N GLU A 132 -11.51 2.06 29.61
CA GLU A 132 -11.04 3.42 29.87
C GLU A 132 -9.93 3.84 28.89
N ALA A 133 -9.50 5.09 28.96
CA ALA A 133 -8.32 5.59 28.27
C ALA A 133 -7.12 5.65 29.22
N ARG A 134 -5.96 5.15 28.77
CA ARG A 134 -4.68 5.23 29.50
C ARG A 134 -3.64 5.93 28.67
N SER A 135 -2.79 6.73 29.31
CA SER A 135 -1.73 7.51 28.67
C SER A 135 -0.40 7.26 29.38
N ILE A 136 0.67 7.23 28.62
CA ILE A 136 2.05 7.02 29.12
C ILE A 136 3.03 7.95 28.36
N ASN A 137 4.23 8.11 28.89
CA ASN A 137 5.37 8.61 28.12
C ASN A 137 6.07 7.43 27.44
N PRO A 138 5.89 7.21 26.12
CA PRO A 138 6.42 6.02 25.47
C PRO A 138 7.94 5.96 25.46
N LYS A 139 8.64 7.08 25.53
CA LYS A 139 10.10 7.13 25.55
C LYS A 139 10.70 6.56 26.83
N GLU A 140 9.97 6.62 27.93
CA GLU A 140 10.42 6.16 29.25
C GLU A 140 9.75 4.85 29.66
N TYR A 141 8.44 4.75 29.44
CA TYR A 141 7.61 3.69 29.99
C TYR A 141 8.02 2.28 29.56
N TYR A 142 8.35 2.09 28.26
CA TYR A 142 8.65 0.74 27.75
C TYR A 142 10.08 0.28 27.99
N MET A 143 10.99 1.15 28.49
CA MET A 143 12.38 0.85 28.76
C MET A 143 13.04 0.19 27.54
N TYR A 144 13.04 0.90 26.40
CA TYR A 144 13.48 0.37 25.11
C TYR A 144 14.97 0.03 25.04
N GLU A 145 15.82 0.68 25.83
CA GLU A 145 17.24 0.35 25.95
C GLU A 145 17.40 -1.09 26.45
N GLU A 146 16.72 -1.46 27.54
CA GLU A 146 16.73 -2.82 28.10
C GLU A 146 16.08 -3.83 27.15
N ALA A 147 14.95 -3.45 26.51
CA ALA A 147 14.31 -4.26 25.47
C ALA A 147 15.30 -4.57 24.33
N SER A 148 16.10 -3.58 23.90
CA SER A 148 17.12 -3.73 22.85
C SER A 148 18.27 -4.62 23.28
N GLU A 149 18.69 -4.57 24.54
CA GLU A 149 19.71 -5.48 25.09
C GLU A 149 19.22 -6.93 25.06
N ILE A 150 17.96 -7.18 25.44
CA ILE A 150 17.34 -8.51 25.35
C ILE A 150 17.37 -9.02 23.91
N LEU A 151 16.99 -8.18 22.93
CA LEU A 151 17.00 -8.52 21.51
C LEU A 151 18.42 -8.89 21.04
N ARG A 152 19.40 -8.07 21.33
CA ARG A 152 20.79 -8.23 20.85
C ARG A 152 21.53 -9.38 21.51
N LYS A 153 21.12 -9.80 22.72
CA LYS A 153 21.72 -10.92 23.42
C LYS A 153 21.70 -12.22 22.59
N ASN A 154 20.58 -12.48 21.93
CA ASN A 154 20.41 -13.68 21.09
C ASN A 154 20.61 -13.40 19.59
N ASN A 155 20.47 -12.14 19.17
CA ASN A 155 20.54 -11.70 17.78
C ASN A 155 21.41 -10.43 17.67
N PRO A 156 22.75 -10.53 17.72
CA PRO A 156 23.65 -9.37 17.82
C PRO A 156 23.50 -8.36 16.66
N ASN A 157 23.10 -8.82 15.49
CA ASN A 157 22.94 -8.02 14.26
C ASN A 157 21.48 -7.69 13.95
N ILE A 158 20.57 -7.85 14.91
CA ILE A 158 19.15 -7.60 14.68
C ILE A 158 18.89 -6.14 14.30
N MET A 159 18.07 -5.95 13.27
CA MET A 159 17.51 -4.64 12.95
C MET A 159 16.36 -4.34 13.92
N ILE A 160 16.33 -3.13 14.44
CA ILE A 160 15.30 -2.69 15.38
C ILE A 160 14.56 -1.52 14.75
N PHE A 161 13.27 -1.72 14.53
CA PHE A 161 12.36 -0.67 14.07
C PHE A 161 11.59 -0.10 15.26
N GLY A 162 11.57 1.22 15.38
CA GLY A 162 10.86 1.91 16.46
C GLY A 162 11.59 1.90 17.81
N GLY A 163 10.91 2.40 18.84
CA GLY A 163 11.51 2.59 20.15
C GLY A 163 12.46 3.79 20.23
N THR A 164 13.33 3.81 21.24
CA THR A 164 14.30 4.90 21.48
C THR A 164 15.69 4.63 20.93
N VAL A 165 15.98 3.38 20.52
CA VAL A 165 17.29 2.93 19.99
C VAL A 165 17.13 2.17 18.67
N PRO A 166 16.46 2.76 17.66
CA PRO A 166 16.22 2.11 16.40
C PRO A 166 17.51 1.96 15.58
N THR A 167 17.52 1.00 14.65
CA THR A 167 18.56 0.86 13.61
C THR A 167 18.01 1.05 12.21
N ILE A 168 16.72 1.14 12.09
CA ILE A 168 15.97 1.51 10.89
C ILE A 168 14.82 2.43 11.33
N ARG A 169 14.46 3.44 10.52
CA ARG A 169 13.40 4.38 10.87
C ARG A 169 12.14 4.16 10.04
N TRP A 170 10.98 4.39 10.66
CA TRP A 170 9.73 4.55 9.93
C TRP A 170 9.81 5.74 8.97
N ILE A 171 9.32 5.58 7.75
CA ILE A 171 9.37 6.64 6.73
C ILE A 171 8.42 7.81 6.99
N GLY A 172 7.52 7.74 7.97
CA GLY A 172 6.61 8.83 8.34
C GLY A 172 5.26 8.83 7.63
N ASN A 173 4.96 7.82 6.84
CA ASN A 173 3.64 7.58 6.23
C ASN A 173 3.43 6.10 5.93
N GLU A 174 2.15 5.70 5.74
CA GLU A 174 1.72 4.34 5.39
C GLU A 174 1.19 4.26 3.95
N GLN A 175 1.64 5.16 3.09
CA GLN A 175 1.13 5.29 1.71
C GLN A 175 2.04 4.64 0.67
N GLY A 176 3.22 4.18 1.06
CA GLY A 176 4.14 3.46 0.20
C GLY A 176 5.18 4.34 -0.52
N TRP A 177 5.60 5.48 0.07
CA TRP A 177 6.59 6.34 -0.56
C TRP A 177 7.57 7.00 0.43
N ALA A 178 8.78 7.17 -0.03
CA ALA A 178 9.84 7.97 0.59
C ALA A 178 10.00 9.30 -0.14
N GLY A 179 10.58 10.29 0.50
CA GLY A 179 10.94 11.56 -0.14
C GLY A 179 11.87 11.36 -1.33
N GLU A 180 11.77 12.24 -2.31
CA GLU A 180 12.71 12.26 -3.44
C GLU A 180 14.12 12.60 -2.99
N THR A 181 14.24 13.51 -2.02
CA THR A 181 15.43 13.68 -1.18
C THR A 181 15.27 12.76 0.01
N ASN A 182 16.16 11.79 0.18
CA ASN A 182 16.09 10.84 1.28
C ASN A 182 17.49 10.47 1.78
N TRP A 183 17.83 10.99 2.97
CA TRP A 183 19.06 10.69 3.67
C TRP A 183 18.88 9.46 4.57
N SER A 184 19.85 8.56 4.58
CA SER A 184 19.93 7.50 5.60
C SER A 184 20.52 8.00 6.92
N ALA A 185 21.21 9.13 6.90
CA ALA A 185 21.62 9.84 8.11
C ALA A 185 20.41 10.46 8.81
N TYR A 186 20.37 10.41 10.14
CA TYR A 186 19.29 10.90 10.98
C TYR A 186 19.82 11.34 12.35
N SER A 187 19.07 12.12 13.09
CA SER A 187 19.35 12.48 14.48
C SER A 187 18.06 12.39 15.27
N THR A 188 17.89 11.29 15.99
CA THR A 188 16.69 11.03 16.82
C THR A 188 16.47 12.10 17.89
N SER A 189 17.57 12.66 18.44
CA SER A 189 17.54 13.73 19.44
C SER A 189 17.14 15.11 18.87
N GLU A 190 17.24 15.29 17.55
CA GLU A 190 16.97 16.56 16.86
C GLU A 190 15.62 16.56 16.14
N GLU A 191 14.90 15.44 16.14
CA GLU A 191 13.59 15.33 15.50
C GLU A 191 12.58 16.29 16.12
N LYS A 192 12.04 17.20 15.30
CA LYS A 192 11.01 18.16 15.69
C LYS A 192 9.62 17.66 15.33
N HIS A 193 9.52 16.87 14.29
CA HIS A 193 8.25 16.35 13.80
C HIS A 193 8.45 15.04 13.02
N TYR A 194 7.63 14.02 13.26
CA TYR A 194 7.73 12.71 12.62
C TYR A 194 7.77 12.75 11.07
N ARG A 195 7.28 13.82 10.44
CA ARG A 195 7.38 14.00 8.98
C ARG A 195 8.80 14.16 8.47
N GLU A 196 9.76 14.51 9.33
CA GLU A 196 11.19 14.57 8.98
C GLU A 196 11.73 13.18 8.58
N ASN A 197 11.08 12.12 9.03
CA ASN A 197 11.39 10.75 8.64
C ASN A 197 11.34 10.54 7.11
N ILE A 198 10.51 11.29 6.38
CA ILE A 198 10.33 11.17 4.93
C ILE A 198 11.65 11.43 4.16
N TRP A 199 12.46 12.37 4.63
CA TRP A 199 13.70 12.81 3.95
C TRP A 199 14.98 12.60 4.75
N GLY A 200 14.90 12.28 6.04
CA GLY A 200 16.06 12.13 6.91
C GLY A 200 16.80 13.46 7.15
N HIS A 201 17.97 13.39 7.74
CA HIS A 201 18.75 14.57 8.08
C HIS A 201 20.11 14.59 7.36
N ARG A 202 20.39 15.63 6.58
CA ARG A 202 21.67 15.75 5.86
C ARG A 202 22.90 15.62 6.77
N GLU A 203 22.83 16.22 7.95
CA GLU A 203 23.90 16.23 8.96
C GLU A 203 23.59 15.28 10.13
N GLY A 204 22.75 14.26 9.89
CA GLY A 204 22.38 13.30 10.90
C GLY A 204 23.59 12.55 11.47
N LYS A 205 23.54 12.27 12.77
CA LYS A 205 24.63 11.65 13.54
C LYS A 205 24.53 10.14 13.61
N GLU A 206 23.34 9.60 13.32
CA GLU A 206 23.03 8.16 13.33
C GLU A 206 22.80 7.68 11.90
N TRP A 207 23.04 6.40 11.65
CA TRP A 207 22.73 5.77 10.38
C TRP A 207 21.43 5.00 10.50
N LEU A 208 20.32 5.60 10.06
CA LEU A 208 18.96 5.06 10.15
C LEU A 208 18.29 5.09 8.76
N PRO A 209 18.51 4.08 7.91
CA PRO A 209 17.80 3.95 6.64
C PRO A 209 16.30 3.97 6.84
N GLY A 210 15.56 4.54 5.90
CA GLY A 210 14.10 4.58 5.95
C GLY A 210 13.49 3.24 5.55
N GLU A 211 12.46 2.81 6.27
CA GLU A 211 11.59 1.71 5.88
C GLU A 211 10.19 2.25 5.56
N VAL A 212 9.71 1.91 4.36
CA VAL A 212 8.39 2.25 3.86
C VAL A 212 7.48 1.08 4.13
N ASP A 213 6.52 1.26 5.01
CA ASP A 213 5.46 0.29 5.28
C ASP A 213 4.17 0.65 4.54
N VAL A 214 3.55 -0.34 3.94
CA VAL A 214 2.30 -0.16 3.18
C VAL A 214 1.59 -1.49 3.05
N SER A 215 0.25 -1.47 3.03
CA SER A 215 -0.53 -2.70 2.80
C SER A 215 -0.88 -2.88 1.33
N ILE A 216 -0.92 -4.14 0.88
CA ILE A 216 -1.44 -4.51 -0.45
C ILE A 216 -2.95 -4.25 -0.58
N ARG A 217 -3.64 -4.04 0.53
CA ARG A 217 -5.08 -3.73 0.66
C ARG A 217 -5.27 -2.38 1.34
N PRO A 218 -6.47 -1.80 1.36
CA PRO A 218 -6.74 -0.54 2.07
C PRO A 218 -6.45 -0.61 3.56
N GLY A 219 -6.74 -1.74 4.22
CA GLY A 219 -6.51 -1.97 5.64
C GLY A 219 -5.30 -2.84 5.94
N TRP A 220 -4.82 -2.82 7.20
CA TRP A 220 -3.73 -3.67 7.69
C TRP A 220 -4.18 -5.11 7.96
N PHE A 221 -5.45 -5.30 8.32
CA PHE A 221 -6.05 -6.61 8.56
C PHE A 221 -6.95 -7.02 7.41
N TYR A 222 -7.19 -8.33 7.28
CA TYR A 222 -8.08 -8.85 6.27
C TYR A 222 -9.54 -8.47 6.53
N HIS A 223 -10.15 -7.89 5.49
CA HIS A 223 -11.59 -7.69 5.40
C HIS A 223 -12.09 -8.15 4.04
N HIS A 224 -13.13 -8.98 4.04
CA HIS A 224 -13.70 -9.51 2.79
C HIS A 224 -14.14 -8.39 1.82
N ARG A 225 -14.60 -7.26 2.36
CA ARG A 225 -14.95 -6.04 1.59
C ARG A 225 -13.80 -5.52 0.70
N GLU A 226 -12.56 -5.81 1.05
CA GLU A 226 -11.37 -5.33 0.36
C GLU A 226 -10.86 -6.29 -0.72
N ASP A 227 -11.53 -7.43 -0.94
CA ASP A 227 -11.11 -8.43 -1.93
C ASP A 227 -11.06 -7.85 -3.37
N HIS A 228 -11.84 -6.82 -3.66
CA HIS A 228 -11.84 -6.11 -4.95
C HIS A 228 -10.93 -4.88 -4.99
N GLN A 229 -10.27 -4.55 -3.87
CA GLN A 229 -9.42 -3.36 -3.70
C GLN A 229 -7.94 -3.71 -3.54
N VAL A 230 -7.54 -4.92 -3.89
CA VAL A 230 -6.12 -5.32 -3.92
C VAL A 230 -5.38 -4.44 -4.91
N ARG A 231 -4.23 -3.88 -4.48
CA ARG A 231 -3.41 -2.99 -5.33
C ARG A 231 -3.07 -3.67 -6.65
N SER A 232 -3.19 -2.91 -7.74
CA SER A 232 -2.81 -3.37 -9.07
C SER A 232 -1.29 -3.53 -9.21
N VAL A 233 -0.86 -4.27 -10.22
CA VAL A 233 0.57 -4.42 -10.56
C VAL A 233 1.21 -3.06 -10.85
N ALA A 234 0.50 -2.16 -11.53
CA ALA A 234 1.01 -0.81 -11.82
C ALA A 234 1.14 0.03 -10.54
N ASN A 235 0.17 -0.04 -9.62
CA ASN A 235 0.26 0.66 -8.34
C ASN A 235 1.42 0.14 -7.48
N LEU A 236 1.59 -1.19 -7.37
CA LEU A 236 2.71 -1.82 -6.66
C LEU A 236 4.07 -1.45 -7.29
N THR A 237 4.13 -1.38 -8.61
CA THR A 237 5.32 -0.93 -9.33
C THR A 237 5.64 0.53 -9.01
N ASN A 238 4.64 1.40 -8.95
CA ASN A 238 4.84 2.79 -8.53
C ASN A 238 5.37 2.88 -7.09
N ILE A 239 4.84 2.07 -6.17
CA ILE A 239 5.36 1.96 -4.79
C ILE A 239 6.84 1.55 -4.79
N TYR A 240 7.24 0.57 -5.62
CA TYR A 240 8.64 0.15 -5.72
C TYR A 240 9.56 1.30 -6.13
N TYR A 241 9.20 2.07 -7.14
CA TYR A 241 9.96 3.24 -7.55
C TYR A 241 10.00 4.34 -6.49
N GLN A 242 8.92 4.50 -5.73
CA GLN A 242 8.80 5.54 -4.70
C GLN A 242 9.37 5.11 -3.33
N SER A 243 9.75 3.86 -3.15
CA SER A 243 10.39 3.33 -1.94
C SER A 243 11.82 2.85 -2.22
N VAL A 244 11.98 1.68 -2.82
CA VAL A 244 13.29 1.10 -3.17
C VAL A 244 14.05 2.00 -4.15
N GLY A 245 13.35 2.61 -5.10
CA GLY A 245 13.92 3.59 -6.04
C GLY A 245 14.23 4.95 -5.41
N ARG A 246 13.96 5.16 -4.13
CA ARG A 246 14.25 6.38 -3.36
C ARG A 246 15.01 6.09 -2.07
N ASN A 247 15.98 5.20 -2.14
CA ASN A 247 16.89 4.89 -1.02
C ASN A 247 16.17 4.44 0.27
N ALA A 248 15.09 3.65 0.15
CA ALA A 248 14.36 3.10 1.27
C ALA A 248 14.14 1.59 1.14
N ASN A 249 13.95 0.90 2.27
CA ASN A 249 13.46 -0.45 2.30
C ASN A 249 11.94 -0.46 2.07
N LEU A 250 11.38 -1.53 1.53
CA LEU A 250 9.94 -1.72 1.36
C LEU A 250 9.45 -2.87 2.22
N LEU A 251 8.55 -2.57 3.15
CA LEU A 251 7.79 -3.52 3.94
C LEU A 251 6.34 -3.54 3.44
N LEU A 252 5.95 -4.60 2.73
CA LEU A 252 4.61 -4.75 2.17
C LEU A 252 3.77 -5.71 3.00
N ASN A 253 2.68 -5.22 3.56
CA ASN A 253 1.78 -6.02 4.38
C ASN A 253 0.82 -6.88 3.54
N PHE A 254 0.65 -8.13 3.95
CA PHE A 254 -0.27 -9.12 3.39
C PHE A 254 -1.25 -9.59 4.45
N PRO A 255 -2.49 -9.07 4.46
CA PRO A 255 -3.52 -9.58 5.36
C PRO A 255 -3.90 -11.02 5.01
N VAL A 256 -3.76 -11.92 5.98
CA VAL A 256 -4.20 -13.32 5.87
C VAL A 256 -5.67 -13.42 6.20
N ASN A 257 -6.44 -14.20 5.44
CA ASN A 257 -7.88 -14.34 5.66
C ASN A 257 -8.21 -15.16 6.92
N LEU A 258 -9.48 -15.21 7.30
CA LEU A 258 -9.95 -15.92 8.49
C LEU A 258 -9.70 -17.44 8.44
N ASP A 259 -9.52 -18.02 7.26
CA ASP A 259 -9.14 -19.43 7.09
C ASP A 259 -7.64 -19.67 7.35
N GLY A 260 -6.81 -18.62 7.39
CA GLY A 260 -5.36 -18.69 7.61
C GLY A 260 -4.54 -18.81 6.33
N VAL A 261 -5.01 -18.28 5.20
CA VAL A 261 -4.29 -18.31 3.91
C VAL A 261 -4.25 -16.93 3.25
N ILE A 262 -3.19 -16.65 2.49
CA ILE A 262 -3.13 -15.49 1.60
C ILE A 262 -4.11 -15.73 0.46
N ARG A 263 -4.95 -14.74 0.18
CA ARG A 263 -5.97 -14.83 -0.87
C ARG A 263 -5.34 -14.90 -2.27
N ARG A 264 -6.05 -15.60 -3.17
CA ARG A 264 -5.57 -15.82 -4.54
C ARG A 264 -5.29 -14.53 -5.29
N GLN A 265 -6.14 -13.50 -5.13
CA GLN A 265 -5.95 -12.23 -5.84
C GLN A 265 -4.68 -11.51 -5.39
N ASP A 266 -4.40 -11.51 -4.08
CA ASP A 266 -3.16 -10.96 -3.52
C ASP A 266 -1.94 -11.69 -4.09
N SER A 267 -1.99 -13.04 -4.09
CA SER A 267 -0.91 -13.87 -4.64
C SER A 267 -0.65 -13.60 -6.13
N ILE A 268 -1.70 -13.47 -6.94
CA ILE A 268 -1.57 -13.19 -8.37
C ILE A 268 -0.93 -11.83 -8.60
N ASN A 269 -1.41 -10.78 -7.94
CA ASN A 269 -0.93 -9.43 -8.16
C ASN A 269 0.53 -9.28 -7.74
N ILE A 270 0.91 -9.85 -6.60
CA ILE A 270 2.28 -9.72 -6.10
C ILE A 270 3.30 -10.52 -6.92
N VAL A 271 2.93 -11.71 -7.42
CA VAL A 271 3.81 -12.51 -8.28
C VAL A 271 4.00 -11.82 -9.62
N ARG A 272 2.92 -11.35 -10.25
CA ARG A 272 2.99 -10.56 -11.50
C ARG A 272 3.78 -9.27 -11.34
N TRP A 273 3.65 -8.61 -10.21
CA TRP A 273 4.47 -7.44 -9.90
C TRP A 273 5.96 -7.80 -9.86
N HIS A 274 6.33 -8.88 -9.19
CA HIS A 274 7.72 -9.33 -9.15
C HIS A 274 8.25 -9.69 -10.54
N GLU A 275 7.47 -10.44 -11.34
CA GLU A 275 7.81 -10.76 -12.73
C GLU A 275 8.05 -9.48 -13.55
N HIS A 276 7.22 -8.46 -13.36
CA HIS A 276 7.39 -7.17 -14.02
C HIS A 276 8.68 -6.47 -13.57
N ILE A 277 8.98 -6.42 -12.28
CA ILE A 277 10.23 -5.83 -11.76
C ILE A 277 11.45 -6.57 -12.32
N VAL A 278 11.45 -7.90 -12.28
CA VAL A 278 12.55 -8.71 -12.86
C VAL A 278 12.72 -8.41 -14.35
N LYS A 279 11.64 -8.34 -15.12
CA LYS A 279 11.68 -8.02 -16.55
C LYS A 279 12.21 -6.60 -16.80
N SER A 280 11.80 -5.64 -15.97
CA SER A 280 12.19 -4.22 -16.10
C SER A 280 13.69 -4.00 -15.91
N PHE A 281 14.32 -4.76 -15.00
CA PHE A 281 15.73 -4.60 -14.65
C PHE A 281 16.63 -5.76 -15.11
N LYS A 282 16.15 -6.59 -16.06
CA LYS A 282 16.91 -7.74 -16.55
C LYS A 282 18.12 -7.36 -17.40
N ASN A 283 17.96 -6.43 -18.30
CA ASN A 283 18.96 -6.08 -19.31
C ASN A 283 19.52 -4.69 -19.04
N ASN A 284 20.66 -4.63 -18.34
CA ASN A 284 21.39 -3.38 -18.16
C ASN A 284 22.04 -2.96 -19.48
N LEU A 285 21.55 -1.88 -20.09
CA LEU A 285 22.02 -1.35 -21.37
C LEU A 285 23.40 -0.71 -21.26
N LEU A 286 23.85 -0.32 -20.06
CA LEU A 286 25.19 0.22 -19.80
C LEU A 286 26.22 -0.87 -19.50
N LYS A 287 25.84 -2.15 -19.47
CA LYS A 287 26.80 -3.22 -19.22
C LYS A 287 27.86 -3.24 -20.32
N GLY A 288 29.14 -3.03 -19.94
CA GLY A 288 30.25 -2.96 -20.90
C GLY A 288 30.33 -1.64 -21.67
N ALA A 289 29.58 -0.60 -21.29
CA ALA A 289 29.72 0.72 -21.86
C ALA A 289 31.13 1.30 -21.59
N ARG A 290 31.63 2.12 -22.50
CA ARG A 290 32.82 2.93 -22.25
C ARG A 290 32.47 4.05 -21.31
N VAL A 291 33.21 4.17 -20.20
CA VAL A 291 32.97 5.18 -19.17
C VAL A 291 34.14 6.15 -19.10
N GLU A 292 33.86 7.44 -19.22
CA GLU A 292 34.84 8.53 -19.12
C GLU A 292 34.38 9.49 -18.03
N ALA A 293 35.23 9.73 -17.03
CA ALA A 293 34.98 10.65 -15.93
C ALA A 293 36.01 11.79 -15.94
N GLU A 294 35.55 13.02 -15.66
CA GLU A 294 36.42 14.20 -15.62
C GLU A 294 37.49 14.13 -14.52
N ASP A 295 37.18 13.47 -13.41
CA ASP A 295 38.09 13.27 -12.28
C ASP A 295 37.98 11.84 -11.77
N THR A 296 39.14 11.24 -11.51
CA THR A 296 39.23 9.86 -10.99
C THR A 296 40.37 9.75 -10.02
N ARG A 297 40.11 9.17 -8.86
CA ARG A 297 41.13 8.87 -7.86
C ARG A 297 42.15 7.89 -8.42
N LEU A 298 43.43 8.12 -8.10
CA LEU A 298 44.54 7.27 -8.55
C LEU A 298 44.41 5.85 -7.99
N GLY A 299 44.76 4.87 -8.84
CA GLY A 299 44.82 3.45 -8.50
C GLY A 299 43.65 2.65 -9.08
N ASP A 300 43.90 1.37 -9.37
CA ASP A 300 42.98 0.46 -10.06
C ASP A 300 41.66 0.19 -9.31
N LYS A 301 41.60 0.54 -8.04
CA LYS A 301 40.41 0.35 -7.18
C LYS A 301 39.28 1.37 -7.45
N PHE A 302 39.57 2.45 -8.19
CA PHE A 302 38.64 3.58 -8.34
C PHE A 302 38.30 3.90 -9.80
N VAL A 303 38.61 3.00 -10.72
CA VAL A 303 38.46 3.22 -12.17
C VAL A 303 37.00 3.38 -12.58
N PRO A 304 36.70 4.23 -13.59
CA PRO A 304 35.34 4.48 -14.05
C PRO A 304 34.58 3.22 -14.52
N ALA A 305 35.30 2.20 -14.98
CA ALA A 305 34.71 0.91 -15.41
C ALA A 305 33.95 0.19 -14.29
N HIS A 306 34.25 0.47 -13.03
CA HIS A 306 33.51 -0.09 -11.88
C HIS A 306 32.04 0.37 -11.85
N LEU A 307 31.72 1.50 -12.47
CA LEU A 307 30.34 2.02 -12.53
C LEU A 307 29.38 1.15 -13.34
N VAL A 308 29.89 0.20 -14.14
CA VAL A 308 29.08 -0.63 -15.06
C VAL A 308 29.46 -2.12 -14.97
N ASP A 309 30.15 -2.55 -13.91
CA ASP A 309 30.62 -3.92 -13.73
C ASP A 309 29.59 -4.85 -13.06
N GLY A 310 28.51 -4.30 -12.53
CA GLY A 310 27.43 -5.02 -11.86
C GLY A 310 27.81 -5.56 -10.47
N LYS A 311 28.82 -4.97 -9.81
CA LYS A 311 29.28 -5.40 -8.50
C LYS A 311 29.03 -4.32 -7.45
N ASP A 312 28.57 -4.71 -6.28
CA ASP A 312 28.28 -3.81 -5.17
C ASP A 312 29.46 -3.55 -4.23
N ASN A 313 30.59 -4.23 -4.46
CA ASN A 313 31.82 -4.13 -3.67
C ASN A 313 32.96 -3.39 -4.39
N THR A 314 32.74 -2.95 -5.62
CA THR A 314 33.61 -2.06 -6.39
C THR A 314 33.00 -0.67 -6.46
N TYR A 315 33.81 0.35 -6.71
CA TYR A 315 33.31 1.71 -6.86
C TYR A 315 34.31 2.61 -7.60
N TRP A 316 33.78 3.65 -8.17
CA TRP A 316 34.53 4.80 -8.66
C TRP A 316 34.46 5.95 -7.65
N ALA A 317 35.54 6.72 -7.55
CA ALA A 317 35.60 7.92 -6.75
C ALA A 317 36.45 8.99 -7.45
N THR A 318 36.13 10.26 -7.22
CA THR A 318 36.96 11.40 -7.63
C THR A 318 38.19 11.57 -6.75
N MET A 319 39.22 12.26 -7.28
CA MET A 319 40.37 12.69 -6.49
C MET A 319 40.00 13.86 -5.57
N GLU A 320 39.43 14.91 -6.15
CA GLU A 320 39.13 16.17 -5.45
C GLU A 320 37.77 16.75 -5.82
N SER A 321 37.30 16.53 -7.05
CA SER A 321 36.05 17.14 -7.54
C SER A 321 34.84 16.63 -6.78
N LYS A 322 34.02 17.57 -6.28
CA LYS A 322 32.70 17.27 -5.70
C LYS A 322 31.56 17.35 -6.74
N THR A 323 31.86 17.85 -7.95
CA THR A 323 30.88 18.07 -9.01
C THR A 323 31.37 17.53 -10.37
N PRO A 324 31.82 16.27 -10.44
CA PRO A 324 32.33 15.68 -11.66
C PRO A 324 31.22 15.40 -12.67
N SER A 325 31.62 15.32 -13.94
CA SER A 325 30.83 14.82 -15.05
C SER A 325 31.34 13.46 -15.48
N ILE A 326 30.43 12.55 -15.80
CA ILE A 326 30.71 11.17 -16.22
C ILE A 326 29.90 10.86 -17.46
N VAL A 327 30.56 10.36 -18.51
CA VAL A 327 29.93 10.00 -19.78
C VAL A 327 29.97 8.48 -19.95
N PHE A 328 28.82 7.90 -20.26
CA PHE A 328 28.63 6.48 -20.57
C PHE A 328 28.30 6.37 -22.04
N THR A 329 29.21 5.80 -22.85
CA THR A 329 29.01 5.59 -24.28
C THR A 329 28.63 4.13 -24.54
N LEU A 330 27.43 3.93 -25.10
CA LEU A 330 26.91 2.62 -25.50
C LEU A 330 27.56 2.17 -26.82
N GLY A 331 27.61 0.85 -27.06
CA GLY A 331 28.13 0.31 -28.32
C GLY A 331 27.25 0.61 -29.54
N LYS A 332 26.00 0.97 -29.33
CA LYS A 332 25.00 1.36 -30.33
C LYS A 332 23.92 2.23 -29.71
N LYS A 333 23.07 2.82 -30.55
CA LYS A 333 21.87 3.50 -30.04
C LYS A 333 20.92 2.50 -29.40
N GLU A 334 20.47 2.83 -28.21
CA GLU A 334 19.51 2.05 -27.42
C GLU A 334 18.36 2.95 -26.94
N LYS A 335 17.17 2.36 -26.87
CA LYS A 335 16.02 3.01 -26.24
C LYS A 335 15.98 2.67 -24.75
N LEU A 336 15.83 3.67 -23.91
CA LEU A 336 15.77 3.49 -22.45
C LEU A 336 14.75 4.43 -21.79
N ASN A 337 14.27 4.07 -20.62
CA ASN A 337 13.30 4.84 -19.86
C ASN A 337 13.51 4.77 -18.33
N ASN A 338 14.56 4.09 -17.87
CA ASN A 338 14.95 4.04 -16.46
C ASN A 338 16.47 4.15 -16.33
N ILE A 339 16.91 4.94 -15.36
CA ILE A 339 18.32 5.07 -14.95
C ILE A 339 18.42 4.74 -13.49
N LEU A 340 19.31 3.81 -13.13
CA LEU A 340 19.59 3.40 -11.77
C LEU A 340 20.95 3.91 -11.36
N LEU A 341 21.03 4.50 -10.17
CA LEU A 341 22.25 5.04 -9.57
C LEU A 341 22.43 4.44 -8.16
N GLN A 342 23.67 4.10 -7.79
CA GLN A 342 24.02 3.63 -6.45
C GLN A 342 25.29 4.30 -5.96
N GLU A 343 25.24 4.87 -4.76
CA GLU A 343 26.47 5.24 -4.06
C GLU A 343 27.10 4.00 -3.41
N TYR A 344 28.41 4.00 -3.25
CA TYR A 344 29.11 3.00 -2.45
C TYR A 344 28.84 3.28 -0.96
N ILE A 345 27.68 2.82 -0.53
CA ILE A 345 27.05 3.21 0.73
C ILE A 345 27.88 2.90 1.98
N ARG A 346 28.84 1.97 1.90
CA ARG A 346 29.79 1.65 2.98
C ARG A 346 30.67 2.84 3.38
N LEU A 347 30.80 3.85 2.49
CA LEU A 347 31.49 5.12 2.74
C LEU A 347 30.52 6.27 3.03
N GLY A 348 29.24 5.96 3.25
CA GLY A 348 28.20 6.93 3.53
C GLY A 348 27.53 7.47 2.27
N GLN A 349 26.49 8.27 2.48
CA GLN A 349 25.72 8.95 1.45
C GLN A 349 26.25 10.37 1.28
N ARG A 350 26.56 10.79 0.06
CA ARG A 350 27.28 12.04 -0.22
C ARG A 350 26.59 12.94 -1.24
N VAL A 351 26.01 12.36 -2.30
CA VAL A 351 25.41 13.12 -3.39
C VAL A 351 24.13 13.80 -2.94
N GLU A 352 24.03 15.09 -3.24
CA GLU A 352 22.89 15.96 -2.91
C GLU A 352 22.11 16.42 -4.13
N GLY A 353 22.72 16.42 -5.30
CA GLY A 353 22.10 16.82 -6.55
C GLY A 353 22.89 16.35 -7.75
N PHE A 354 22.18 16.07 -8.83
CA PHE A 354 22.77 15.66 -10.09
C PHE A 354 21.86 16.02 -11.28
N THR A 355 22.38 15.97 -12.49
CA THR A 355 21.62 16.04 -13.73
C THR A 355 21.90 14.82 -14.60
N LEU A 356 20.95 14.49 -15.45
CA LEU A 356 21.04 13.41 -16.44
C LEU A 356 20.76 13.98 -17.81
N GLU A 357 21.61 13.65 -18.77
CA GLU A 357 21.48 14.11 -20.16
C GLU A 357 21.68 12.92 -21.11
N SER A 358 20.99 12.94 -22.24
CA SER A 358 21.20 12.02 -23.34
C SER A 358 21.81 12.74 -24.54
N ARG A 359 22.63 12.03 -25.32
CA ARG A 359 23.23 12.57 -26.54
C ARG A 359 22.22 12.51 -27.67
N THR A 360 21.99 13.62 -28.34
CA THR A 360 21.13 13.73 -29.53
C THR A 360 21.85 13.27 -30.81
N ALA A 361 21.11 13.16 -31.91
CA ALA A 361 21.66 12.68 -33.17
C ALA A 361 22.73 13.60 -33.79
N ASP A 362 22.71 14.90 -33.46
CA ASP A 362 23.70 15.89 -33.88
C ASP A 362 24.93 15.96 -32.95
N GLY A 363 24.97 15.09 -31.91
CA GLY A 363 26.05 15.02 -30.94
C GLY A 363 25.94 15.99 -29.76
N SER A 364 24.91 16.82 -29.70
CA SER A 364 24.65 17.71 -28.55
C SER A 364 24.08 16.96 -27.36
N TRP A 365 24.09 17.58 -26.19
CA TRP A 365 23.53 17.02 -24.95
C TRP A 365 22.20 17.68 -24.61
N GLN A 366 21.20 16.87 -24.32
CA GLN A 366 19.89 17.31 -23.91
C GLN A 366 19.50 16.68 -22.56
N ALA A 367 18.97 17.49 -21.65
CA ALA A 367 18.46 16.98 -20.39
C ALA A 367 17.35 15.94 -20.64
N VAL A 368 17.37 14.85 -19.88
CA VAL A 368 16.30 13.86 -19.93
C VAL A 368 15.01 14.41 -19.37
N ASP A 369 13.89 14.07 -20.02
CA ASP A 369 12.57 14.45 -19.51
C ASP A 369 12.14 13.51 -18.39
N THR A 370 12.04 14.05 -17.17
CA THR A 370 11.64 13.31 -15.96
C THR A 370 10.78 14.17 -15.06
N ARG A 371 9.92 13.49 -14.29
CA ARG A 371 9.14 14.12 -13.21
C ARG A 371 9.81 13.94 -11.84
N ASP A 372 10.81 13.07 -11.75
CA ASP A 372 11.54 12.84 -10.51
C ASP A 372 12.53 13.98 -10.23
N SER A 373 12.62 14.44 -8.99
CA SER A 373 13.65 15.38 -8.58
C SER A 373 15.01 14.71 -8.51
N LEU A 374 16.03 15.31 -9.11
CA LEU A 374 17.38 14.76 -9.22
C LEU A 374 18.25 15.22 -8.04
N THR A 375 17.98 14.72 -6.86
CA THR A 375 18.57 15.12 -5.58
C THR A 375 19.53 14.04 -5.04
N THR A 376 19.19 13.37 -3.92
CA THR A 376 20.04 12.33 -3.31
C THR A 376 20.02 11.04 -4.10
N ILE A 377 21.12 10.28 -4.02
CA ILE A 377 21.24 8.92 -4.58
C ILE A 377 21.07 7.88 -3.49
N GLY A 378 22.05 7.76 -2.57
CA GLY A 378 22.05 6.75 -1.52
C GLY A 378 22.33 5.34 -2.02
N TYR A 379 21.84 4.34 -1.29
CA TYR A 379 22.01 2.93 -1.66
C TYR A 379 21.43 2.59 -3.03
N LYS A 380 20.26 3.17 -3.37
CA LYS A 380 19.63 2.98 -4.68
C LYS A 380 18.72 4.15 -5.04
N ARG A 381 18.94 4.72 -6.20
CA ARG A 381 18.06 5.71 -6.82
C ARG A 381 17.66 5.24 -8.21
N ILE A 382 16.36 5.18 -8.49
CA ILE A 382 15.84 4.82 -9.82
C ILE A 382 15.07 6.03 -10.34
N ILE A 383 15.51 6.56 -11.46
CA ILE A 383 14.88 7.70 -12.15
C ILE A 383 14.10 7.18 -13.36
N ARG A 384 12.82 7.46 -13.41
CA ARG A 384 11.98 7.22 -14.59
C ARG A 384 12.02 8.41 -15.51
N ILE A 385 12.32 8.18 -16.75
CA ILE A 385 12.39 9.21 -17.79
C ILE A 385 11.42 8.92 -18.91
N SER A 386 11.03 9.93 -19.68
CA SER A 386 10.39 9.71 -20.98
C SER A 386 11.30 8.87 -21.87
N PRO A 387 10.78 7.87 -22.58
CA PRO A 387 11.61 7.01 -23.43
C PRO A 387 12.45 7.84 -24.41
N VAL A 388 13.76 7.62 -24.39
CA VAL A 388 14.73 8.28 -25.27
C VAL A 388 15.58 7.23 -25.97
N GLU A 389 15.90 7.46 -27.25
CA GLU A 389 16.85 6.68 -28.04
C GLU A 389 18.17 7.44 -28.14
N THR A 390 19.25 6.86 -27.61
CA THR A 390 20.54 7.52 -27.49
C THR A 390 21.69 6.50 -27.55
N ASP A 391 22.88 6.96 -27.90
CA ASP A 391 24.13 6.18 -27.85
C ASP A 391 25.04 6.62 -26.70
N ALA A 392 24.65 7.64 -25.90
CA ALA A 392 25.39 8.03 -24.70
C ALA A 392 24.51 8.75 -23.66
N ILE A 393 24.84 8.54 -22.40
CA ILE A 393 24.26 9.23 -21.24
C ILE A 393 25.36 9.99 -20.52
N ARG A 394 25.05 11.17 -20.01
CA ARG A 394 25.93 11.95 -19.14
C ARG A 394 25.26 12.14 -17.78
N LEU A 395 25.95 11.70 -16.73
CA LEU A 395 25.64 12.01 -15.34
C LEU A 395 26.56 13.14 -14.89
N LYS A 396 25.97 14.20 -14.35
CA LYS A 396 26.72 15.32 -13.81
C LYS A 396 26.30 15.53 -12.36
N ILE A 397 27.21 15.33 -11.42
CA ILE A 397 26.99 15.65 -10.02
C ILE A 397 27.02 17.17 -9.89
N THR A 398 25.97 17.76 -9.37
CA THR A 398 25.84 19.23 -9.22
C THR A 398 26.10 19.68 -7.80
N LYS A 399 25.93 18.76 -6.82
CA LYS A 399 26.17 19.03 -5.40
C LYS A 399 26.49 17.74 -4.66
N SER A 400 27.50 17.76 -3.81
CA SER A 400 27.88 16.63 -2.94
C SER A 400 28.51 17.12 -1.64
N LYS A 401 28.26 16.41 -0.54
CA LYS A 401 28.87 16.69 0.78
C LYS A 401 30.40 16.55 0.75
N ASP A 402 30.84 15.51 0.04
CA ASP A 402 32.25 15.17 -0.11
C ASP A 402 32.48 14.60 -1.50
N VAL A 403 33.69 14.16 -1.83
CA VAL A 403 34.00 13.50 -3.12
C VAL A 403 33.04 12.34 -3.35
N PRO A 404 32.33 12.29 -4.49
CA PRO A 404 31.38 11.24 -4.76
C PRO A 404 32.07 9.86 -4.86
N CYS A 405 31.41 8.84 -4.31
CA CYS A 405 31.80 7.44 -4.40
C CYS A 405 30.59 6.65 -4.94
N LEU A 406 30.60 6.32 -6.23
CA LEU A 406 29.49 5.61 -6.87
C LEU A 406 29.87 4.15 -7.13
N ALA A 407 28.95 3.23 -6.79
CA ALA A 407 29.13 1.79 -7.01
C ALA A 407 28.61 1.35 -8.38
N GLU A 408 27.44 1.86 -8.81
CA GLU A 408 26.80 1.40 -10.05
C GLU A 408 26.01 2.53 -10.72
N VAL A 409 26.05 2.54 -12.04
CA VAL A 409 25.13 3.26 -12.92
C VAL A 409 24.60 2.28 -13.96
N ALA A 410 23.30 2.16 -14.07
CA ALA A 410 22.65 1.26 -15.00
C ALA A 410 21.51 1.95 -15.74
N ALA A 411 21.22 1.50 -16.95
CA ALA A 411 20.08 1.98 -17.72
C ALA A 411 19.25 0.81 -18.26
N TYR A 412 17.93 1.00 -18.34
CA TYR A 412 16.99 -0.05 -18.70
C TYR A 412 15.86 0.47 -19.59
N LEU A 413 15.28 -0.43 -20.38
CA LEU A 413 13.99 -0.25 -21.01
C LEU A 413 12.96 -1.11 -20.28
N ALA A 414 12.31 -0.52 -19.29
CA ALA A 414 11.22 -1.18 -18.57
C ALA A 414 9.94 -1.18 -19.40
N PRO A 415 9.16 -2.29 -19.39
CA PRO A 415 7.83 -2.31 -20.00
C PRO A 415 6.90 -1.30 -19.31
N GLU A 416 6.05 -0.63 -20.08
CA GLU A 416 5.03 0.25 -19.53
C GLU A 416 3.85 -0.59 -19.01
N LEU A 417 3.36 -0.28 -17.79
CA LEU A 417 2.17 -0.88 -17.22
C LEU A 417 0.99 0.09 -17.29
N VAL A 418 -0.18 -0.47 -17.47
CA VAL A 418 -1.42 0.26 -17.59
C VAL A 418 -2.40 -0.16 -16.51
N ASP A 419 -2.95 0.80 -15.77
CA ASP A 419 -4.12 0.58 -14.90
C ASP A 419 -5.42 0.77 -15.69
N ALA A 420 -6.45 0.00 -15.32
CA ALA A 420 -7.78 0.20 -15.86
C ALA A 420 -8.26 1.63 -15.56
N PRO A 421 -8.82 2.35 -16.54
CA PRO A 421 -9.27 3.71 -16.33
C PRO A 421 -10.46 3.75 -15.38
N GLU A 422 -10.58 4.85 -14.65
CA GLU A 422 -11.80 5.14 -13.90
C GLU A 422 -12.85 5.74 -14.83
N ALA A 423 -14.13 5.45 -14.54
CA ALA A 423 -15.21 6.04 -15.28
C ALA A 423 -16.43 6.25 -14.40
N TYR A 424 -17.15 7.34 -14.67
CA TYR A 424 -18.39 7.70 -13.98
C TYR A 424 -19.39 8.34 -14.96
N ARG A 425 -20.65 8.35 -14.58
CA ARG A 425 -21.71 9.08 -15.27
C ARG A 425 -21.82 10.46 -14.62
N ASN A 426 -21.74 11.52 -15.43
CA ASN A 426 -21.98 12.87 -14.93
C ASN A 426 -23.49 13.22 -14.93
N GLU A 427 -23.83 14.40 -14.43
CA GLU A 427 -25.22 14.90 -14.35
C GLU A 427 -25.91 15.05 -15.72
N ALA A 428 -25.14 15.16 -16.79
CA ALA A 428 -25.67 15.24 -18.16
C ALA A 428 -25.89 13.85 -18.80
N ASP A 429 -25.75 12.76 -18.05
CA ASP A 429 -25.74 11.37 -18.53
C ASP A 429 -24.61 11.08 -19.52
N GLN A 430 -23.49 11.73 -19.33
CA GLN A 430 -22.30 11.47 -20.13
C GLN A 430 -21.32 10.58 -19.37
N LEU A 431 -20.75 9.63 -20.05
CA LEU A 431 -19.61 8.83 -19.59
C LEU A 431 -18.36 9.71 -19.60
N ILE A 432 -17.74 9.83 -18.45
CA ILE A 432 -16.44 10.47 -18.25
C ILE A 432 -15.43 9.38 -17.93
N ILE A 433 -14.33 9.31 -18.67
CA ILE A 433 -13.24 8.35 -18.46
C ILE A 433 -11.97 9.10 -18.09
N ARG A 434 -11.29 8.64 -17.04
CA ARG A 434 -10.00 9.16 -16.57
C ARG A 434 -8.97 8.06 -16.57
N GLY A 435 -7.95 8.19 -17.39
CA GLY A 435 -6.78 7.32 -17.41
C GLY A 435 -5.70 7.80 -16.46
N ALA A 436 -4.83 6.89 -16.01
CA ALA A 436 -3.69 7.20 -15.15
C ALA A 436 -2.61 8.04 -15.85
N SER A 437 -2.56 8.01 -17.21
CA SER A 437 -1.60 8.76 -18.00
C SER A 437 -2.28 9.42 -19.21
N PRO A 438 -1.93 10.67 -19.55
CA PRO A 438 -2.44 11.33 -20.76
C PRO A 438 -1.91 10.71 -22.05
N ARG A 439 -0.88 9.85 -21.98
CA ARG A 439 -0.31 9.14 -23.14
C ARG A 439 -1.10 7.88 -23.50
N HIS A 440 -1.94 7.36 -22.61
CA HIS A 440 -2.73 6.17 -22.88
C HIS A 440 -3.93 6.49 -23.77
N LYS A 441 -4.14 5.66 -24.78
CA LYS A 441 -5.37 5.70 -25.58
C LYS A 441 -6.52 5.13 -24.75
N LEU A 442 -7.59 5.89 -24.60
CA LEU A 442 -8.78 5.47 -23.89
C LEU A 442 -9.84 5.01 -24.87
N SER A 443 -10.54 3.93 -24.51
CA SER A 443 -11.63 3.37 -25.29
C SER A 443 -12.76 2.91 -24.39
N TYR A 444 -13.96 2.81 -24.95
CA TYR A 444 -15.14 2.33 -24.25
C TYR A 444 -16.01 1.46 -25.15
N ARG A 445 -16.87 0.65 -24.54
CA ARG A 445 -17.99 -0.02 -25.21
C ARG A 445 -19.20 -0.06 -24.31
N ILE A 446 -20.38 0.09 -24.90
CA ILE A 446 -21.67 0.01 -24.20
C ILE A 446 -22.22 -1.40 -24.41
N GLY A 447 -22.51 -2.10 -23.31
CA GLY A 447 -23.00 -3.48 -23.32
C GLY A 447 -22.04 -4.41 -24.08
N LYS A 448 -22.59 -5.13 -25.07
CA LYS A 448 -21.85 -6.04 -25.98
C LYS A 448 -21.42 -5.36 -27.28
N GLY A 449 -21.49 -4.03 -27.37
CA GLY A 449 -21.14 -3.26 -28.56
C GLY A 449 -19.65 -3.32 -28.90
N LYS A 450 -19.27 -2.67 -30.01
CA LYS A 450 -17.85 -2.56 -30.42
C LYS A 450 -17.13 -1.54 -29.56
N TRP A 451 -15.83 -1.71 -29.39
CA TRP A 451 -14.94 -0.72 -28.80
C TRP A 451 -14.88 0.55 -29.63
N GLN A 452 -14.99 1.69 -28.99
CA GLN A 452 -14.92 3.02 -29.58
C GLN A 452 -13.86 3.84 -28.86
N SER A 453 -13.12 4.68 -29.60
CA SER A 453 -12.15 5.60 -29.01
C SER A 453 -12.84 6.64 -28.16
N TYR A 454 -12.28 6.93 -26.99
CA TYR A 454 -12.75 7.98 -26.11
C TYR A 454 -11.90 9.24 -26.31
N THR A 455 -12.51 10.31 -26.78
CA THR A 455 -11.88 11.62 -27.01
C THR A 455 -12.47 12.73 -26.15
N GLY A 456 -13.48 12.42 -25.37
CA GLY A 456 -14.19 13.35 -24.49
C GLY A 456 -15.51 12.77 -24.00
N PRO A 457 -16.31 13.54 -23.25
CA PRO A 457 -17.59 13.08 -22.69
C PRO A 457 -18.53 12.49 -23.75
N VAL A 458 -19.08 11.30 -23.49
CA VAL A 458 -19.93 10.54 -24.40
C VAL A 458 -21.29 10.32 -23.79
N GLN A 459 -22.37 10.65 -24.52
CA GLN A 459 -23.73 10.39 -24.08
C GLN A 459 -23.96 8.88 -23.91
N ILE A 460 -24.46 8.46 -22.75
CA ILE A 460 -24.87 7.10 -22.45
C ILE A 460 -26.34 7.06 -22.04
N PRO A 461 -27.01 5.89 -22.14
CA PRO A 461 -28.42 5.78 -21.72
C PRO A 461 -28.65 6.24 -20.28
N SER A 462 -29.75 6.94 -20.05
CA SER A 462 -30.19 7.31 -18.69
C SER A 462 -30.86 6.15 -17.94
N ASP A 463 -31.18 5.07 -18.63
CA ASP A 463 -31.58 3.80 -18.02
C ASP A 463 -30.35 3.08 -17.48
N HIS A 464 -30.50 1.94 -16.80
CA HIS A 464 -29.37 1.14 -16.36
C HIS A 464 -28.53 0.67 -17.56
N VAL A 465 -27.22 0.74 -17.44
CA VAL A 465 -26.32 0.42 -18.55
C VAL A 465 -25.00 -0.17 -18.05
N THR A 466 -24.49 -1.13 -18.79
CA THR A 466 -23.15 -1.69 -18.56
C THR A 466 -22.17 -1.07 -19.56
N VAL A 467 -21.07 -0.54 -19.05
CA VAL A 467 -20.02 0.08 -19.86
C VAL A 467 -18.69 -0.58 -19.52
N SER A 468 -17.94 -1.02 -20.52
CA SER A 468 -16.54 -1.40 -20.35
C SER A 468 -15.64 -0.26 -20.82
N VAL A 469 -14.59 0.02 -20.08
CA VAL A 469 -13.60 1.05 -20.38
C VAL A 469 -12.21 0.43 -20.41
N MET A 470 -11.35 0.92 -21.29
CA MET A 470 -10.00 0.38 -21.50
C MET A 470 -9.00 1.51 -21.68
N ALA A 471 -7.82 1.33 -21.08
CA ALA A 471 -6.62 2.11 -21.36
C ALA A 471 -5.61 1.24 -22.11
N ASP A 472 -4.90 1.82 -23.09
CA ASP A 472 -3.95 1.15 -23.97
C ASP A 472 -2.70 2.03 -24.12
N SER A 473 -1.53 1.53 -23.71
CA SER A 473 -0.23 2.19 -23.87
C SER A 473 0.44 1.87 -25.21
N GLY A 474 -0.14 0.96 -25.99
CA GLY A 474 0.49 0.37 -27.19
C GLY A 474 1.28 -0.90 -26.90
N THR A 475 1.72 -1.12 -25.66
CA THR A 475 2.46 -2.32 -25.22
C THR A 475 1.70 -3.12 -24.17
N ASP A 476 0.80 -2.49 -23.44
CA ASP A 476 -0.02 -3.10 -22.41
C ASP A 476 -1.43 -2.48 -22.39
N LYS A 477 -2.43 -3.24 -21.92
CA LYS A 477 -3.84 -2.83 -21.85
C LYS A 477 -4.45 -3.26 -20.53
N ALA A 478 -5.33 -2.41 -20.02
CA ALA A 478 -6.16 -2.75 -18.87
C ALA A 478 -7.61 -2.31 -19.09
N GLU A 479 -8.56 -3.18 -18.74
CA GLU A 479 -9.98 -2.90 -18.89
C GLU A 479 -10.73 -3.09 -17.56
N LYS A 480 -11.85 -2.38 -17.44
CA LYS A 480 -12.80 -2.47 -16.33
C LYS A 480 -14.22 -2.38 -16.85
N THR A 481 -15.12 -3.16 -16.27
CA THR A 481 -16.54 -3.09 -16.57
C THR A 481 -17.30 -2.47 -15.41
N ILE A 482 -18.13 -1.48 -15.68
CA ILE A 482 -18.90 -0.70 -14.71
C ILE A 482 -20.38 -0.82 -15.09
N ARG A 483 -21.22 -1.00 -14.08
CA ARG A 483 -22.69 -0.97 -14.23
C ARG A 483 -23.21 0.32 -13.62
N PHE A 484 -23.87 1.11 -14.42
CA PHE A 484 -24.59 2.30 -13.97
C PHE A 484 -26.08 1.96 -13.81
N GLY A 485 -26.67 2.33 -12.68
CA GLY A 485 -28.10 2.25 -12.45
C GLY A 485 -28.89 3.30 -13.26
N TYR A 486 -30.18 3.42 -13.01
CA TYR A 486 -30.98 4.53 -13.56
C TYR A 486 -30.38 5.88 -13.16
N SER A 487 -30.35 6.82 -14.10
CA SER A 487 -29.81 8.16 -13.87
C SER A 487 -30.59 8.91 -12.78
N ALA A 488 -29.87 9.71 -12.00
CA ALA A 488 -30.46 10.60 -11.00
C ALA A 488 -31.59 11.48 -11.56
N LYS A 489 -31.54 11.86 -12.85
CA LYS A 489 -32.60 12.62 -13.53
C LYS A 489 -33.91 11.86 -13.66
N ASN A 490 -33.83 10.53 -13.69
CA ASN A 490 -34.98 9.65 -13.83
C ASN A 490 -35.57 9.21 -12.50
N ILE A 491 -35.02 9.66 -11.39
CA ILE A 491 -35.42 9.28 -10.04
C ILE A 491 -35.66 10.55 -9.24
N GLN A 492 -36.79 10.68 -8.60
CA GLN A 492 -37.06 11.72 -7.61
C GLN A 492 -37.21 11.06 -6.24
N VAL A 493 -36.70 11.67 -5.22
CA VAL A 493 -36.85 11.23 -3.83
C VAL A 493 -37.69 12.27 -3.10
N ASP A 494 -38.78 11.81 -2.48
CA ASP A 494 -39.71 12.69 -1.79
C ASP A 494 -39.01 13.51 -0.71
N SER A 495 -39.26 14.81 -0.69
CA SER A 495 -38.76 15.74 0.35
C SER A 495 -37.23 15.87 0.48
N LEU A 496 -36.45 15.39 -0.51
CA LEU A 496 -35.00 15.46 -0.47
C LEU A 496 -34.47 16.73 -1.17
N PRO A 497 -33.67 17.59 -0.49
CA PRO A 497 -33.06 18.75 -1.12
C PRO A 497 -32.17 18.38 -2.32
N ALA A 498 -32.09 19.23 -3.34
CA ALA A 498 -31.38 18.96 -4.59
C ALA A 498 -29.89 18.57 -4.38
N ALA A 499 -29.17 19.20 -3.43
CA ALA A 499 -27.80 18.87 -3.14
C ALA A 499 -27.66 17.45 -2.53
N GLN A 500 -28.57 17.04 -1.66
CA GLN A 500 -28.61 15.70 -1.08
C GLN A 500 -29.08 14.66 -2.11
N HIS A 501 -30.02 15.01 -2.98
CA HIS A 501 -30.42 14.16 -4.09
C HIS A 501 -29.22 13.84 -4.99
N LYS A 502 -28.44 14.85 -5.37
CA LYS A 502 -27.21 14.66 -6.14
C LYS A 502 -26.23 13.72 -5.44
N ALA A 503 -25.95 13.94 -4.15
CA ALA A 503 -25.04 13.12 -3.36
C ALA A 503 -25.51 11.66 -3.23
N LEU A 504 -26.82 11.41 -3.24
CA LEU A 504 -27.38 10.06 -3.12
C LEU A 504 -27.19 9.19 -4.39
N PHE A 505 -26.89 9.80 -5.55
CA PHE A 505 -26.82 9.12 -6.85
C PHE A 505 -25.54 9.44 -7.64
N ASP A 506 -24.50 9.92 -6.99
CA ASP A 506 -23.25 10.31 -7.67
C ASP A 506 -22.25 9.17 -7.85
N GLY A 507 -22.58 7.99 -7.33
CA GLY A 507 -21.71 6.81 -7.38
C GLY A 507 -20.50 6.90 -6.44
N ASN A 508 -20.47 7.86 -5.51
CA ASN A 508 -19.37 8.13 -4.62
C ASN A 508 -19.75 7.88 -3.16
N GLY A 509 -19.35 6.77 -2.60
CA GLY A 509 -19.66 6.41 -1.21
C GLY A 509 -19.06 7.33 -0.13
N TYR A 510 -18.24 8.33 -0.51
CA TYR A 510 -17.70 9.34 0.40
C TYR A 510 -18.55 10.61 0.46
N THR A 511 -19.42 10.85 -0.51
CA THR A 511 -20.49 11.83 -0.43
C THR A 511 -21.68 11.17 0.26
N THR A 512 -22.03 11.63 1.46
CA THR A 512 -22.99 10.92 2.31
C THR A 512 -24.21 11.76 2.57
N VAL A 513 -25.39 11.13 2.49
CA VAL A 513 -26.66 11.72 2.91
C VAL A 513 -27.08 11.11 4.23
N ARG A 514 -27.32 11.97 5.23
CA ARG A 514 -27.81 11.57 6.56
C ARG A 514 -29.30 11.82 6.68
N PHE A 515 -29.99 10.82 7.16
CA PHE A 515 -31.42 10.82 7.45
C PHE A 515 -31.66 10.61 8.96
N LYS A 516 -32.69 11.23 9.52
CA LYS A 516 -33.14 10.94 10.88
C LYS A 516 -33.84 9.57 10.91
N LYS A 517 -33.80 8.87 12.03
CA LYS A 517 -34.53 7.59 12.20
C LYS A 517 -36.04 7.74 11.99
N ALA A 518 -36.60 8.91 12.30
CA ALA A 518 -37.99 9.22 11.98
C ALA A 518 -38.31 9.24 10.47
N GLU A 519 -37.28 9.38 9.61
CA GLU A 519 -37.36 9.39 8.15
C GLU A 519 -37.03 8.02 7.56
N SER A 520 -37.33 6.93 8.29
CA SER A 520 -36.97 5.55 7.92
C SER A 520 -37.62 5.01 6.66
N VAL A 521 -38.43 5.80 5.96
CA VAL A 521 -39.09 5.45 4.71
C VAL A 521 -38.68 6.44 3.62
N LEU A 522 -37.97 5.93 2.61
CA LEU A 522 -37.55 6.69 1.46
C LEU A 522 -38.39 6.27 0.23
N ASN A 523 -39.08 7.24 -0.39
CA ASN A 523 -39.84 7.00 -1.61
C ASN A 523 -39.06 7.50 -2.82
N PHE A 524 -38.90 6.63 -3.80
CA PHE A 524 -38.24 6.90 -5.07
C PHE A 524 -39.26 6.82 -6.20
N ASN A 525 -39.46 7.92 -6.91
CA ASN A 525 -40.37 8.01 -8.02
C ASN A 525 -39.58 8.03 -9.33
N LEU A 526 -39.73 6.98 -10.13
CA LEU A 526 -39.13 6.90 -11.45
C LEU A 526 -39.93 7.75 -12.46
N SER A 527 -39.25 8.42 -13.38
CA SER A 527 -39.88 9.29 -14.38
C SER A 527 -40.87 8.56 -15.29
N LYS A 528 -40.71 7.26 -15.47
CA LYS A 528 -41.56 6.34 -16.23
C LYS A 528 -41.57 4.95 -15.60
N PRO A 529 -42.59 4.11 -15.85
CA PRO A 529 -42.60 2.72 -15.45
C PRO A 529 -41.38 2.00 -16.01
N SER A 530 -40.45 1.57 -15.14
CA SER A 530 -39.15 0.99 -15.49
C SER A 530 -39.00 -0.41 -14.92
N LEU A 531 -38.21 -1.26 -15.58
CA LEU A 531 -37.95 -2.62 -15.14
C LEU A 531 -36.78 -2.61 -14.12
N VAL A 532 -37.05 -2.93 -12.86
CA VAL A 532 -36.06 -3.00 -11.81
C VAL A 532 -35.77 -4.46 -11.47
N SER A 533 -34.53 -4.86 -11.56
CA SER A 533 -34.05 -6.24 -11.27
C SER A 533 -33.23 -6.33 -9.99
N SER A 534 -32.64 -5.23 -9.57
CA SER A 534 -31.85 -5.15 -8.33
C SER A 534 -31.73 -3.70 -7.85
N PHE A 535 -31.32 -3.55 -6.60
CA PHE A 535 -30.81 -2.27 -6.11
C PHE A 535 -29.44 -2.48 -5.44
N VAL A 536 -28.61 -1.45 -5.46
CA VAL A 536 -27.32 -1.43 -4.79
C VAL A 536 -27.38 -0.41 -3.67
N TYR A 537 -27.13 -0.85 -2.45
CA TYR A 537 -26.92 0.02 -1.29
C TYR A 537 -25.42 0.18 -1.06
N THR A 538 -24.91 1.39 -1.12
CA THR A 538 -23.54 1.75 -0.77
C THR A 538 -23.57 2.46 0.58
N PRO A 539 -23.12 1.81 1.66
CA PRO A 539 -22.95 2.48 2.95
C PRO A 539 -21.87 3.56 2.84
N THR A 540 -21.91 4.54 3.73
CA THR A 540 -20.84 5.56 3.81
C THR A 540 -19.46 4.91 3.95
N GLN A 541 -18.49 5.39 3.18
CA GLN A 541 -17.12 4.82 3.09
C GLN A 541 -16.13 5.51 4.03
N HIS A 542 -16.55 6.51 4.80
CA HIS A 542 -15.71 7.12 5.82
C HIS A 542 -15.28 6.11 6.88
N ARG A 543 -14.04 6.21 7.33
CA ARG A 543 -13.43 5.25 8.29
C ARG A 543 -14.23 5.12 9.58
N ASP A 544 -14.71 6.24 10.12
CA ASP A 544 -15.45 6.31 11.40
C ASP A 544 -16.96 6.40 11.20
N ALA A 545 -17.45 5.90 10.07
CA ALA A 545 -18.85 5.95 9.68
C ALA A 545 -19.74 5.21 10.68
N GLN A 546 -20.88 5.81 10.98
CA GLN A 546 -21.93 5.28 11.85
C GLN A 546 -23.28 5.33 11.14
N GLY A 547 -24.30 4.71 11.73
CA GLY A 547 -25.65 4.78 11.17
C GLY A 547 -25.85 3.95 9.89
N HIS A 548 -25.14 2.82 9.76
CA HIS A 548 -25.39 1.90 8.63
C HIS A 548 -26.76 1.26 8.71
N ILE A 549 -27.43 1.10 7.57
CA ILE A 549 -28.66 0.33 7.49
C ILE A 549 -28.35 -1.14 7.76
N GLN A 550 -28.98 -1.75 8.76
CA GLN A 550 -28.81 -3.16 9.07
C GLN A 550 -29.93 -4.01 8.46
N LYS A 551 -31.20 -3.65 8.69
CA LYS A 551 -32.36 -4.36 8.12
C LYS A 551 -33.18 -3.42 7.25
N TYR A 552 -33.67 -3.95 6.16
CA TYR A 552 -34.44 -3.20 5.17
C TYR A 552 -35.62 -4.00 4.62
N ARG A 553 -36.60 -3.28 4.05
CA ARG A 553 -37.63 -3.78 3.14
C ARG A 553 -37.72 -2.88 1.94
N LEU A 554 -37.81 -3.46 0.77
CA LEU A 554 -38.05 -2.74 -0.49
C LEU A 554 -39.41 -3.12 -1.06
N TYR A 555 -40.20 -2.12 -1.40
CA TYR A 555 -41.52 -2.27 -2.05
C TYR A 555 -41.46 -1.66 -3.44
N ALA A 556 -42.13 -2.32 -4.39
CA ALA A 556 -42.44 -1.78 -5.69
C ALA A 556 -43.96 -1.52 -5.73
N ASP A 557 -44.35 -0.27 -5.96
CA ASP A 557 -45.72 0.22 -5.72
C ASP A 557 -46.13 -0.10 -4.25
N SER A 558 -46.99 -1.08 -4.02
CA SER A 558 -47.36 -1.50 -2.68
C SER A 558 -46.92 -2.93 -2.34
N GLN A 559 -46.24 -3.61 -3.27
CA GLN A 559 -45.85 -4.99 -3.12
C GLN A 559 -44.41 -5.09 -2.54
N LEU A 560 -44.22 -5.90 -1.48
CA LEU A 560 -42.92 -6.23 -0.97
C LEU A 560 -42.13 -7.08 -1.99
N VAL A 561 -41.02 -6.57 -2.49
CA VAL A 561 -40.19 -7.21 -3.53
C VAL A 561 -38.85 -7.71 -3.01
N ALA A 562 -38.34 -7.13 -1.91
CA ALA A 562 -37.16 -7.63 -1.21
C ALA A 562 -37.21 -7.22 0.27
N GLU A 563 -36.69 -8.09 1.11
CA GLU A 563 -36.37 -7.77 2.51
C GLU A 563 -35.14 -8.55 2.94
N GLY A 564 -34.39 -8.03 3.91
CA GLY A 564 -33.19 -8.71 4.38
C GLY A 564 -32.41 -7.93 5.40
N GLU A 565 -31.24 -8.47 5.69
CA GLU A 565 -30.26 -7.90 6.57
C GLU A 565 -28.92 -7.81 5.85
N PHE A 566 -28.26 -6.64 5.93
CA PHE A 566 -26.89 -6.47 5.45
C PHE A 566 -25.94 -7.09 6.46
N GLN A 567 -25.54 -8.32 6.19
CA GLN A 567 -24.65 -9.11 7.04
C GLN A 567 -23.30 -8.41 7.19
N ASN A 568 -22.80 -8.35 8.42
CA ASN A 568 -21.47 -7.79 8.72
C ASN A 568 -21.25 -6.32 8.29
N ILE A 569 -22.30 -5.54 8.11
CA ILE A 569 -22.20 -4.17 7.57
C ILE A 569 -21.27 -3.26 8.40
N LYS A 570 -21.13 -3.49 9.70
CA LYS A 570 -20.21 -2.76 10.57
C LYS A 570 -18.74 -3.03 10.22
N ALA A 571 -18.39 -4.30 10.07
CA ALA A 571 -17.03 -4.71 9.76
C ALA A 571 -16.75 -4.66 8.24
N ASN A 572 -17.79 -4.63 7.41
CA ASN A 572 -17.71 -4.74 5.96
C ASN A 572 -18.70 -3.80 5.25
N PRO A 573 -18.53 -2.47 5.36
CA PRO A 573 -19.41 -1.48 4.73
C PRO A 573 -19.15 -1.34 3.22
N ILE A 574 -19.31 -2.42 2.45
CA ILE A 574 -19.17 -2.41 0.98
C ILE A 574 -20.50 -2.13 0.29
N PRO A 575 -20.48 -1.70 -0.99
CA PRO A 575 -21.67 -1.74 -1.83
C PRO A 575 -22.27 -3.14 -1.90
N VAL A 576 -23.54 -3.28 -1.59
CA VAL A 576 -24.26 -4.56 -1.61
C VAL A 576 -25.36 -4.52 -2.66
N GLU A 577 -25.25 -5.40 -3.66
CA GLU A 577 -26.33 -5.60 -4.63
C GLU A 577 -27.36 -6.59 -4.06
N VAL A 578 -28.60 -6.14 -3.98
CA VAL A 578 -29.77 -6.96 -3.65
C VAL A 578 -30.55 -7.25 -4.93
N ARG A 579 -30.47 -8.48 -5.40
CA ARG A 579 -31.24 -8.94 -6.57
C ARG A 579 -32.66 -9.29 -6.16
N LEU A 580 -33.62 -8.80 -6.91
CA LEU A 580 -35.02 -9.16 -6.72
C LEU A 580 -35.25 -10.61 -7.18
N LYS A 581 -36.18 -11.32 -6.53
CA LYS A 581 -36.56 -12.70 -6.93
C LYS A 581 -37.03 -12.76 -8.38
N LYS A 582 -37.72 -11.71 -8.82
CA LYS A 582 -38.15 -11.48 -10.21
C LYS A 582 -38.02 -9.98 -10.51
N PRO A 583 -37.55 -9.60 -11.72
CA PRO A 583 -37.64 -8.20 -12.13
C PRO A 583 -39.06 -7.69 -12.06
N VAL A 584 -39.24 -6.48 -11.60
CA VAL A 584 -40.57 -5.83 -11.43
C VAL A 584 -40.62 -4.55 -12.28
N ARG A 585 -41.75 -4.35 -12.99
CA ARG A 585 -42.01 -3.10 -13.70
C ARG A 585 -42.76 -2.18 -12.78
N THR A 586 -42.15 -1.08 -12.39
CA THR A 586 -42.72 -0.14 -11.41
C THR A 586 -42.31 1.29 -11.73
N GLN A 587 -43.08 2.24 -11.21
CA GLN A 587 -42.70 3.65 -11.18
C GLN A 587 -42.41 4.15 -9.77
N LYS A 588 -42.80 3.40 -8.74
CA LYS A 588 -42.64 3.79 -7.34
C LYS A 588 -41.90 2.70 -6.59
N LEU A 589 -40.76 3.07 -5.99
CA LEU A 589 -40.01 2.22 -5.07
C LEU A 589 -40.03 2.86 -3.68
N ARG A 590 -40.18 2.05 -2.66
CA ARG A 590 -40.17 2.49 -1.27
C ARG A 590 -39.19 1.64 -0.49
N LEU A 591 -38.12 2.25 -0.02
CA LEU A 591 -37.13 1.62 0.88
C LEU A 591 -37.53 1.96 2.33
N GLU A 592 -37.81 0.93 3.11
CA GLU A 592 -38.06 1.02 4.55
C GLU A 592 -36.82 0.55 5.30
N VAL A 593 -36.23 1.42 6.11
CA VAL A 593 -35.11 1.10 7.02
C VAL A 593 -35.70 0.54 8.31
N VAL A 594 -35.69 -0.78 8.43
CA VAL A 594 -36.29 -1.51 9.57
C VAL A 594 -35.42 -1.42 10.83
N ARG A 595 -34.10 -1.47 10.64
CA ARG A 595 -33.14 -1.35 11.74
C ARG A 595 -31.87 -0.65 11.27
N VAL A 596 -31.39 0.27 12.11
CA VAL A 596 -30.08 0.92 11.98
C VAL A 596 -29.11 0.22 12.93
N LEU A 597 -27.87 0.06 12.48
CA LEU A 597 -26.81 -0.56 13.29
C LEU A 597 -26.54 0.26 14.56
N ASP A 598 -26.28 -0.44 15.68
CA ASP A 598 -26.04 0.15 17.01
C ASP A 598 -27.21 1.06 17.47
N ASP A 599 -28.42 0.83 16.94
CA ASP A 599 -29.68 1.54 17.26
C ASP A 599 -29.57 3.08 17.27
N LYS A 600 -28.72 3.60 16.36
CA LYS A 600 -28.54 5.06 16.19
C LYS A 600 -29.87 5.74 15.82
N ASP A 601 -29.98 7.00 16.19
CA ASP A 601 -31.14 7.88 15.87
C ASP A 601 -31.11 8.47 14.46
N PHE A 602 -30.09 8.12 13.67
CA PHE A 602 -29.91 8.47 12.26
C PHE A 602 -29.36 7.29 11.48
N PHE A 603 -29.49 7.35 10.15
CA PHE A 603 -28.79 6.47 9.23
C PHE A 603 -28.16 7.25 8.07
N GLU A 604 -27.16 6.66 7.46
CA GLU A 604 -26.40 7.26 6.38
C GLU A 604 -26.38 6.35 5.12
N ILE A 605 -26.51 7.00 3.97
CA ILE A 605 -26.36 6.35 2.66
C ILE A 605 -25.28 7.07 1.89
N GLY A 606 -24.23 6.34 1.47
CA GLY A 606 -23.18 6.87 0.60
C GLY A 606 -23.66 6.96 -0.85
N ASP A 607 -24.38 5.94 -1.32
CA ASP A 607 -24.99 5.95 -2.67
C ASP A 607 -26.09 4.88 -2.76
N ILE A 608 -27.05 5.07 -3.64
CA ILE A 608 -28.07 4.06 -3.98
C ILE A 608 -28.26 4.01 -5.49
N ALA A 609 -28.32 2.81 -6.05
CA ALA A 609 -28.60 2.62 -7.46
C ALA A 609 -29.69 1.56 -7.67
N PHE A 610 -30.55 1.78 -8.63
CA PHE A 610 -31.54 0.80 -9.11
C PHE A 610 -31.16 0.33 -10.52
N MET A 611 -31.19 -1.01 -10.74
CA MET A 611 -30.77 -1.65 -11.98
C MET A 611 -31.93 -2.37 -12.65
#